data_d0588524c9c1fa5aeca9aededf2dd4a8
#
_entry.id   d0588524c9c1fa5aeca9aededf2dd4a8
#
_cell.length_a   1.000
_cell.length_b   1.000
_cell.length_c   1.000
_cell.angle_alpha   90.00
_cell.angle_beta   90.00
_cell.angle_gamma   90.00
#
_symmetry.space_group_name_H-M   'P 1'
#
loop_
_entity.id
_entity.type
_entity.pdbx_description
1 polymer ?
#
loop_
_entity_poly.entity_id
_entity_poly.type
_entity_poly.pdbx_seq_one_letter_code
_entity_poly.pdbx_strand_id
1 'polypeptide(L)'
;LKGYATTLDISRYMDVSAPSVTKMLQRLDDNGFLEYEKYHGINLTDKGVQIANGIRQKHGILLEFFEILGVGYDTASQDVEGIEHHLNPKTIKQLRKFITFLKANPKIIENFKNLWEIFEYRFVMMQDS
;
A
#
# COMPACT_ATOMS: atom_id res chain seq x y z
N LEU A 1 -18.98 13.00 12.67
CA LEU A 1 -18.31 12.58 11.41
C LEU A 1 -18.72 13.52 10.29
N LYS A 2 -17.77 14.29 9.82
CA LYS A 2 -17.95 15.11 8.62
C LYS A 2 -18.03 14.18 7.41
N GLY A 3 -18.94 14.37 6.51
CA GLY A 3 -19.01 13.59 5.27
C GLY A 3 -17.94 13.94 4.24
N TYR A 4 -16.96 14.79 4.60
CA TYR A 4 -15.93 15.27 3.70
C TYR A 4 -14.69 15.70 4.48
N ALA A 5 -13.53 15.66 3.82
CA ALA A 5 -12.28 16.16 4.39
C ALA A 5 -12.13 17.65 4.13
N THR A 6 -11.55 18.35 5.09
CA THR A 6 -11.21 19.79 4.94
C THR A 6 -9.71 19.94 4.72
N THR A 7 -9.31 21.13 4.22
CA THR A 7 -7.89 21.48 4.08
C THR A 7 -7.14 21.33 5.41
N LEU A 8 -7.78 21.73 6.51
CA LEU A 8 -7.17 21.63 7.83
C LEU A 8 -6.99 20.16 8.27
N ASP A 9 -7.98 19.32 8.02
CA ASP A 9 -7.89 17.88 8.33
C ASP A 9 -6.71 17.24 7.61
N ILE A 10 -6.54 17.53 6.32
CA ILE A 10 -5.45 17.00 5.50
C ILE A 10 -4.11 17.55 5.98
N SER A 11 -4.04 18.85 6.28
CA SER A 11 -2.85 19.50 6.80
C SER A 11 -2.34 18.81 8.06
N ARG A 12 -3.24 18.50 8.98
CA ARG A 12 -2.93 17.79 10.23
C ARG A 12 -2.48 16.36 9.98
N TYR A 13 -3.20 15.65 9.12
CA TYR A 13 -2.89 14.26 8.81
C TYR A 13 -1.52 14.11 8.14
N MET A 14 -1.19 14.98 7.18
CA MET A 14 0.06 14.92 6.42
C MET A 14 1.22 15.65 7.10
N ASP A 15 0.94 16.42 8.16
CA ASP A 15 1.92 17.27 8.84
C ASP A 15 2.60 18.25 7.87
N VAL A 16 1.80 18.90 7.05
CA VAL A 16 2.24 19.96 6.13
C VAL A 16 1.37 21.19 6.31
N SER A 17 1.86 22.36 5.85
CA SER A 17 1.13 23.62 6.02
C SER A 17 -0.18 23.64 5.23
N ALA A 18 -1.17 24.35 5.75
CA ALA A 18 -2.45 24.53 5.07
C ALA A 18 -2.30 25.17 3.68
N PRO A 19 -1.44 26.19 3.46
CA PRO A 19 -1.21 26.73 2.12
C PRO A 19 -0.64 25.69 1.14
N SER A 20 0.21 24.79 1.60
CA SER A 20 0.75 23.70 0.77
C SER A 20 -0.33 22.73 0.34
N VAL A 21 -1.23 22.39 1.26
CA VAL A 21 -2.39 21.53 0.97
C VAL A 21 -3.31 22.20 -0.05
N THR A 22 -3.60 23.50 0.11
CA THR A 22 -4.44 24.25 -0.82
C THR A 22 -3.86 24.24 -2.24
N LYS A 23 -2.55 24.44 -2.40
CA LYS A 23 -1.89 24.36 -3.71
C LYS A 23 -2.00 22.97 -4.32
N MET A 24 -1.81 21.95 -3.51
CA MET A 24 -1.92 20.56 -3.97
C MET A 24 -3.34 20.24 -4.42
N LEU A 25 -4.35 20.65 -3.66
CA LEU A 25 -5.75 20.45 -4.00
C LEU A 25 -6.14 21.16 -5.28
N GLN A 26 -5.66 22.38 -5.49
CA GLN A 26 -5.91 23.11 -6.74
C GLN A 26 -5.32 22.42 -7.94
N ARG A 27 -4.11 21.86 -7.84
CA ARG A 27 -3.49 21.09 -8.91
C ARG A 27 -4.30 19.85 -9.24
N LEU A 28 -4.77 19.15 -8.22
CA LEU A 28 -5.57 17.93 -8.41
C LEU A 28 -6.94 18.27 -9.02
N ASP A 29 -7.53 19.39 -8.63
CA ASP A 29 -8.76 19.91 -9.26
C ASP A 29 -8.53 20.24 -10.73
N ASP A 30 -7.47 21.00 -11.03
CA ASP A 30 -7.12 21.40 -12.41
C ASP A 30 -6.88 20.17 -13.31
N ASN A 31 -6.37 19.08 -12.75
CA ASN A 31 -6.12 17.83 -13.46
C ASN A 31 -7.33 16.89 -13.48
N GLY A 32 -8.44 17.28 -12.88
CA GLY A 32 -9.68 16.52 -12.92
C GLY A 32 -9.77 15.33 -11.98
N PHE A 33 -8.91 15.25 -10.97
CA PHE A 33 -8.93 14.16 -9.99
C PHE A 33 -9.90 14.38 -8.84
N LEU A 34 -10.21 15.64 -8.54
CA LEU A 34 -11.14 16.01 -7.48
C LEU A 34 -11.80 17.34 -7.81
N GLU A 35 -12.85 17.66 -7.06
CA GLU A 35 -13.50 18.95 -7.07
C GLU A 35 -13.25 19.59 -5.68
N TYR A 36 -12.60 20.76 -5.69
CA TYR A 36 -12.30 21.49 -4.48
C TYR A 36 -13.08 22.81 -4.46
N GLU A 37 -13.97 22.94 -3.50
CA GLU A 37 -14.68 24.18 -3.26
C GLU A 37 -14.34 24.69 -1.87
N LYS A 38 -13.84 25.92 -1.83
CA LYS A 38 -13.53 26.59 -0.56
C LYS A 38 -14.80 26.60 0.30
N TYR A 39 -14.69 26.11 1.53
CA TYR A 39 -15.78 25.99 2.53
C TYR A 39 -16.76 24.83 2.28
N HIS A 40 -16.72 24.14 1.16
CA HIS A 40 -17.64 23.02 0.84
C HIS A 40 -16.99 21.67 0.83
N GLY A 41 -15.67 21.62 1.04
CA GLY A 41 -14.93 20.35 1.14
C GLY A 41 -14.35 19.89 -0.18
N ILE A 42 -13.96 18.62 -0.20
CA ILE A 42 -13.24 18.00 -1.29
C ILE A 42 -14.00 16.73 -1.69
N ASN A 43 -14.32 16.60 -2.97
CA ASN A 43 -14.98 15.42 -3.53
C ASN A 43 -14.13 14.85 -4.64
N LEU A 44 -13.90 13.53 -4.61
CA LEU A 44 -13.19 12.85 -5.69
C LEU A 44 -14.10 12.74 -6.92
N THR A 45 -13.52 13.00 -8.09
CA THR A 45 -14.17 12.66 -9.37
C THR A 45 -14.05 11.17 -9.59
N ASP A 46 -14.76 10.62 -10.61
CA ASP A 46 -14.63 9.21 -10.99
C ASP A 46 -13.17 8.86 -11.30
N LYS A 47 -12.46 9.75 -11.99
CA LYS A 47 -11.04 9.60 -12.28
C LYS A 47 -10.20 9.54 -11.00
N GLY A 48 -10.50 10.39 -10.02
CA GLY A 48 -9.83 10.39 -8.73
C GLY A 48 -10.10 9.13 -7.93
N VAL A 49 -11.34 8.64 -7.94
CA VAL A 49 -11.71 7.38 -7.27
C VAL A 49 -10.96 6.21 -7.87
N GLN A 50 -10.86 6.13 -9.20
CA GLN A 50 -10.11 5.06 -9.87
C GLN A 50 -8.64 5.04 -9.47
N ILE A 51 -8.01 6.21 -9.39
CA ILE A 51 -6.60 6.32 -9.00
C ILE A 51 -6.43 5.95 -7.51
N ALA A 52 -7.31 6.43 -6.64
CA ALA A 52 -7.27 6.11 -5.21
C ALA A 52 -7.44 4.60 -4.97
N ASN A 53 -8.36 3.96 -5.70
CA ASN A 53 -8.55 2.50 -5.62
C ASN A 53 -7.33 1.74 -6.12
N GLY A 54 -6.69 2.21 -7.20
CA GLY A 54 -5.46 1.61 -7.71
C GLY A 54 -4.32 1.66 -6.69
N ILE A 55 -4.14 2.80 -6.03
CA ILE A 55 -3.15 2.97 -4.98
C ILE A 55 -3.45 2.05 -3.79
N ARG A 56 -4.71 2.00 -3.36
CA ARG A 56 -5.14 1.13 -2.26
C ARG A 56 -4.88 -0.34 -2.55
N GLN A 57 -5.21 -0.80 -3.77
CA GLN A 57 -4.97 -2.17 -4.19
C GLN A 57 -3.49 -2.52 -4.20
N LYS A 58 -2.66 -1.62 -4.73
CA LYS A 58 -1.21 -1.77 -4.78
C LYS A 58 -0.62 -1.93 -3.39
N HIS A 59 -1.00 -1.06 -2.48
CA HIS A 59 -0.58 -1.10 -1.08
C HIS A 59 -0.97 -2.42 -0.41
N GLY A 60 -2.23 -2.82 -0.55
CA GLY A 60 -2.75 -4.05 0.04
C GLY A 60 -2.06 -5.31 -0.48
N ILE A 61 -1.78 -5.36 -1.78
CA ILE A 61 -1.08 -6.50 -2.40
C ILE A 61 0.34 -6.63 -1.86
N LEU A 62 1.04 -5.52 -1.74
CA LEU A 62 2.41 -5.52 -1.21
C LEU A 62 2.43 -5.94 0.26
N LEU A 63 1.49 -5.47 1.08
CA LEU A 63 1.37 -5.90 2.47
C LEU A 63 1.09 -7.40 2.57
N GLU A 64 0.17 -7.93 1.78
CA GLU A 64 -0.12 -9.37 1.76
C GLU A 64 1.11 -10.19 1.36
N PHE A 65 1.86 -9.73 0.36
CA PHE A 65 3.06 -10.40 -0.07
C PHE A 65 4.08 -10.52 1.07
N PHE A 66 4.34 -9.41 1.75
CA PHE A 66 5.27 -9.41 2.88
C PHE A 66 4.76 -10.24 4.06
N GLU A 67 3.46 -10.25 4.30
CA GLU A 67 2.85 -11.09 5.33
C GLU A 67 3.08 -12.58 5.04
N ILE A 68 2.87 -13.00 3.79
CA ILE A 68 3.13 -14.39 3.36
C ILE A 68 4.60 -14.75 3.54
N LEU A 69 5.50 -13.82 3.27
CA LEU A 69 6.94 -14.01 3.48
C LEU A 69 7.33 -14.11 4.96
N GLY A 70 6.46 -13.70 5.86
CA GLY A 70 6.75 -13.70 7.29
C GLY A 70 7.34 -12.40 7.81
N VAL A 71 7.27 -11.33 7.03
CA VAL A 71 7.71 -10.00 7.47
C VAL A 71 6.66 -9.41 8.42
N GLY A 72 7.08 -8.95 9.60
CA GLY A 72 6.20 -8.32 10.57
C GLY A 72 5.54 -7.06 10.01
N TYR A 73 4.34 -6.74 10.51
CA TYR A 73 3.51 -5.67 9.98
C TYR A 73 4.23 -4.30 9.98
N ASP A 74 4.93 -3.96 11.06
CA ASP A 74 5.59 -2.65 11.14
C ASP A 74 6.69 -2.50 10.10
N THR A 75 7.52 -3.52 9.92
CA THR A 75 8.57 -3.54 8.90
C THR A 75 7.95 -3.54 7.50
N ALA A 76 6.94 -4.37 7.28
CA ALA A 76 6.25 -4.46 5.99
C ALA A 76 5.64 -3.10 5.60
N SER A 77 4.99 -2.42 6.55
CA SER A 77 4.38 -1.11 6.31
C SER A 77 5.41 -0.07 5.87
N GLN A 78 6.57 -0.04 6.52
CA GLN A 78 7.67 0.86 6.15
C GLN A 78 8.21 0.55 4.77
N ASP A 79 8.44 -0.72 4.48
CA ASP A 79 8.97 -1.14 3.18
C ASP A 79 7.98 -0.84 2.05
N VAL A 80 6.68 -1.07 2.28
CA VAL A 80 5.64 -0.77 1.29
C VAL A 80 5.60 0.72 0.98
N GLU A 81 5.68 1.58 1.99
CA GLU A 81 5.74 3.03 1.77
C GLU A 81 6.94 3.41 0.90
N GLY A 82 8.08 2.74 1.09
CA GLY A 82 9.30 3.02 0.32
C GLY A 82 9.22 2.57 -1.12
N ILE A 83 8.55 1.47 -1.43
CA ILE A 83 8.60 0.85 -2.76
C ILE A 83 7.33 1.03 -3.59
N GLU A 84 6.18 1.34 -2.99
CA GLU A 84 4.91 1.36 -3.73
C GLU A 84 4.90 2.35 -4.91
N HIS A 85 5.66 3.43 -4.82
CA HIS A 85 5.74 4.44 -5.88
C HIS A 85 6.73 4.08 -6.98
N HIS A 86 7.55 3.07 -6.77
CA HIS A 86 8.60 2.67 -7.70
C HIS A 86 8.26 1.44 -8.53
N LEU A 87 7.19 0.73 -8.17
CA LEU A 87 6.81 -0.49 -8.88
C LEU A 87 5.93 -0.19 -10.09
N ASN A 88 6.29 -0.82 -11.20
CA ASN A 88 5.50 -0.74 -12.43
C ASN A 88 4.16 -1.46 -12.22
N PRO A 89 3.05 -0.93 -12.78
CA PRO A 89 1.75 -1.62 -12.73
C PRO A 89 1.78 -3.06 -13.25
N LYS A 90 2.64 -3.36 -14.22
CA LYS A 90 2.83 -4.73 -14.73
C LYS A 90 3.36 -5.67 -13.66
N THR A 91 4.29 -5.19 -12.83
CA THR A 91 4.84 -5.95 -11.71
C THR A 91 3.76 -6.23 -10.66
N ILE A 92 2.97 -5.24 -10.33
CA ILE A 92 1.85 -5.39 -9.38
C ILE A 92 0.83 -6.41 -9.91
N LYS A 93 0.53 -6.39 -11.20
CA LYS A 93 -0.40 -7.34 -11.82
C LYS A 93 0.10 -8.78 -11.66
N GLN A 94 1.38 -9.02 -11.93
CA GLN A 94 1.97 -10.36 -11.78
C GLN A 94 2.01 -10.79 -10.31
N LEU A 95 2.34 -9.87 -9.41
CA LEU A 95 2.34 -10.14 -7.99
C LEU A 95 0.93 -10.51 -7.48
N ARG A 96 -0.09 -9.81 -7.97
CA ARG A 96 -1.49 -10.13 -7.64
C ARG A 96 -1.85 -11.55 -8.07
N LYS A 97 -1.47 -11.95 -9.27
CA LYS A 97 -1.70 -13.31 -9.76
C LYS A 97 -1.05 -14.34 -8.86
N PHE A 98 0.19 -14.10 -8.48
CA PHE A 98 0.95 -14.99 -7.61
C PHE A 98 0.29 -15.13 -6.23
N ILE A 99 -0.07 -14.02 -5.63
CA ILE A 99 -0.74 -14.00 -4.31
C ILE A 99 -2.09 -14.72 -4.38
N THR A 100 -2.86 -14.47 -5.43
CA THR A 100 -4.16 -15.14 -5.63
C THR A 100 -3.98 -16.65 -5.72
N PHE A 101 -2.97 -17.11 -6.46
CA PHE A 101 -2.62 -18.53 -6.54
C PHE A 101 -2.24 -19.10 -5.18
N LEU A 102 -1.41 -18.40 -4.42
CA LEU A 102 -1.00 -18.87 -3.09
C LEU A 102 -2.19 -18.96 -2.13
N LYS A 103 -3.09 -18.00 -2.15
CA LYS A 103 -4.29 -18.00 -1.29
C LYS A 103 -5.24 -19.14 -1.64
N ALA A 104 -5.30 -19.52 -2.92
CA ALA A 104 -6.09 -20.67 -3.37
C ALA A 104 -5.44 -22.02 -3.03
N ASN A 105 -4.15 -21.99 -2.65
CA ASN A 105 -3.38 -23.20 -2.34
C ASN A 105 -2.64 -23.01 -1.00
N PRO A 106 -3.37 -22.95 0.13
CA PRO A 106 -2.77 -22.61 1.42
C PRO A 106 -1.68 -23.59 1.89
N LYS A 107 -1.71 -24.83 1.41
CA LYS A 107 -0.65 -25.81 1.73
C LYS A 107 0.72 -25.40 1.20
N ILE A 108 0.77 -24.67 0.09
CA ILE A 108 2.04 -24.16 -0.46
C ILE A 108 2.65 -23.16 0.51
N ILE A 109 1.86 -22.25 1.06
CA ILE A 109 2.33 -21.28 2.05
C ILE A 109 2.81 -21.99 3.32
N GLU A 110 2.03 -22.96 3.80
CA GLU A 110 2.37 -23.76 4.98
C GLU A 110 3.66 -24.53 4.76
N ASN A 111 3.81 -25.18 3.63
CA ASN A 111 5.03 -25.92 3.29
C ASN A 111 6.24 -25.00 3.20
N PHE A 112 6.09 -23.81 2.63
CA PHE A 112 7.16 -22.83 2.57
C PHE A 112 7.63 -22.46 3.96
N LYS A 113 6.71 -22.11 4.86
CA LYS A 113 7.04 -21.71 6.22
C LYS A 113 7.73 -22.82 7.00
N ASN A 114 7.17 -24.02 6.94
CA ASN A 114 7.70 -25.17 7.70
C ASN A 114 9.05 -25.63 7.16
N LEU A 115 9.17 -25.75 5.86
CA LEU A 115 10.39 -26.22 5.20
C LEU A 115 11.54 -25.23 5.38
N TRP A 116 11.26 -23.95 5.30
CA TRP A 116 12.27 -22.92 5.48
C TRP A 116 12.84 -22.92 6.90
N GLU A 117 12.00 -23.08 7.91
CA GLU A 117 12.42 -23.20 9.30
C GLU A 117 13.36 -24.38 9.51
N ILE A 118 13.04 -25.51 8.90
CA ILE A 118 13.89 -26.71 8.97
C ILE A 118 15.24 -26.47 8.30
N PHE A 119 15.26 -25.87 7.10
CA PHE A 119 16.50 -25.57 6.39
C PHE A 119 17.36 -24.56 7.17
N GLU A 120 16.76 -23.55 7.71
CA GLU A 120 17.46 -22.54 8.50
C GLU A 120 18.09 -23.15 9.74
N TYR A 121 17.37 -23.99 10.43
CA TYR A 121 17.88 -24.73 11.58
C TYR A 121 19.08 -25.60 11.20
N ARG A 122 18.98 -26.38 10.12
CA ARG A 122 20.08 -27.23 9.66
C ARG A 122 21.31 -26.40 9.29
N PHE A 123 21.11 -25.29 8.62
CA PHE A 123 22.20 -24.42 8.21
C PHE A 123 22.96 -23.87 9.42
N VAL A 124 22.24 -23.41 10.44
CA VAL A 124 22.81 -22.90 11.67
C VAL A 124 23.59 -24.01 12.39
N MET A 125 23.03 -25.22 12.48
CA MET A 125 23.67 -26.35 13.12
C MET A 125 24.95 -26.79 12.39
N MET A 126 24.97 -26.67 11.06
CA MET A 126 26.17 -26.98 10.27
C MET A 126 27.30 -25.96 10.48
N GLN A 127 26.99 -24.72 10.78
CA GLN A 127 27.98 -23.68 11.06
C GLN A 127 28.63 -23.85 12.44
N ASP A 128 27.91 -24.40 13.40
CA ASP A 128 28.38 -24.62 14.76
C ASP A 128 29.20 -25.90 14.95
N SER A 129 29.30 -26.73 13.92
CA SER A 129 30.06 -27.97 13.99
C SER A 129 31.51 -27.82 13.44
#